data_0eae739788ef9c6d7f29156061786b23
#
_entry.id   0eae739788ef9c6d7f29156061786b23
#
_cell.length_a   1.000
_cell.length_b   1.000
_cell.length_c   1.000
_cell.angle_alpha   90.00
_cell.angle_beta   90.00
_cell.angle_gamma   90.00
#
_symmetry.space_group_name_H-M   'P 1'
#
loop_
_entity.id
_entity.type
_entity.pdbx_description
1 polymer ?
#
loop_
_entity_poly.entity_id
_entity_poly.type
_entity_poly.pdbx_seq_one_letter_code
_entity_poly.pdbx_strand_id
1 'polypeptide(L)'
;MNDLKYDILADDLEKQGHNVDEIRNNLKKQHIETPSWGYGNSGTRFGVFHQEGAARNAAERLEDAATVHKYTGVSPTVALHIPWDQTDDWDGLQQYAAELGIGIGAINPNVFQDQIYKLGSVCNPDSSIRRTAIDHMLECVDIMSITGS
;
A
#
# COMPACT_ATOMS: atom_id res chain seq x y z
N MET A 1 -2.36 25.72 19.26
CA MET A 1 -1.52 26.65 18.51
C MET A 1 -2.45 27.34 17.52
N ASN A 2 -2.80 28.62 17.76
CA ASN A 2 -3.59 29.38 16.78
C ASN A 2 -2.67 29.63 15.58
N ASP A 3 -2.94 28.96 14.49
CA ASP A 3 -2.19 29.20 13.27
C ASP A 3 -2.88 30.33 12.48
N LEU A 4 -2.44 31.55 12.72
CA LEU A 4 -2.98 32.74 12.05
C LEU A 4 -3.05 32.57 10.51
N LYS A 5 -2.13 31.80 9.94
CA LYS A 5 -2.14 31.52 8.49
C LYS A 5 -3.31 30.63 8.11
N TYR A 6 -3.65 29.67 8.96
CA TYR A 6 -4.82 28.82 8.73
C TYR A 6 -6.11 29.62 8.80
N ASP A 7 -6.24 30.51 9.81
CA ASP A 7 -7.44 31.33 9.99
C ASP A 7 -7.66 32.27 8.78
N ILE A 8 -6.59 32.89 8.29
CA ILE A 8 -6.64 33.75 7.08
C ILE A 8 -7.05 32.92 5.86
N LEU A 9 -6.47 31.73 5.65
CA LEU A 9 -6.82 30.87 4.53
C LEU A 9 -8.28 30.41 4.62
N ALA A 10 -8.76 30.04 5.81
CA ALA A 10 -10.13 29.63 6.03
C ALA A 10 -11.12 30.76 5.67
N ASP A 11 -10.86 31.98 6.16
CA ASP A 11 -11.66 33.18 5.86
C ASP A 11 -11.71 33.46 4.34
N ASP A 12 -10.58 33.33 3.65
CA ASP A 12 -10.52 33.59 2.21
C ASP A 12 -11.28 32.51 1.40
N LEU A 13 -11.20 31.26 1.80
CA LEU A 13 -11.96 30.16 1.20
C LEU A 13 -13.48 30.34 1.41
N GLU A 14 -13.90 30.72 2.62
CA GLU A 14 -15.30 30.98 2.92
C GLU A 14 -15.87 32.17 2.12
N LYS A 15 -15.10 33.25 1.95
CA LYS A 15 -15.48 34.37 1.08
C LYS A 15 -15.64 33.97 -0.38
N GLN A 16 -14.92 32.95 -0.82
CA GLN A 16 -15.06 32.36 -2.17
C GLN A 16 -16.21 31.34 -2.28
N GLY A 17 -16.95 31.11 -1.20
CA GLY A 17 -18.11 30.21 -1.17
C GLY A 17 -17.77 28.75 -0.88
N HIS A 18 -16.57 28.45 -0.40
CA HIS A 18 -16.17 27.11 -0.02
C HIS A 18 -16.52 26.85 1.46
N ASN A 19 -17.01 25.65 1.76
CA ASN A 19 -17.23 25.22 3.13
C ASN A 19 -15.94 24.56 3.68
N VAL A 20 -15.23 25.28 4.53
CA VAL A 20 -13.93 24.83 5.08
C VAL A 20 -14.07 23.58 5.95
N ASP A 21 -15.15 23.46 6.71
CA ASP A 21 -15.40 22.28 7.55
C ASP A 21 -15.72 21.04 6.69
N GLU A 22 -16.44 21.21 5.61
CA GLU A 22 -16.69 20.12 4.64
C GLU A 22 -15.39 19.65 3.99
N ILE A 23 -14.53 20.58 3.54
CA ILE A 23 -13.23 20.27 2.97
C ILE A 23 -12.39 19.49 4.00
N ARG A 24 -12.32 19.97 5.24
CA ARG A 24 -11.60 19.29 6.33
C ARG A 24 -12.13 17.88 6.58
N ASN A 25 -13.45 17.72 6.62
CA ASN A 25 -14.07 16.42 6.85
C ASN A 25 -13.81 15.46 5.67
N ASN A 26 -13.81 15.94 4.45
CA ASN A 26 -13.49 15.12 3.27
C ASN A 26 -12.02 14.71 3.25
N LEU A 27 -11.10 15.59 3.63
CA LEU A 27 -9.68 15.23 3.80
C LEU A 27 -9.48 14.16 4.87
N LYS A 28 -10.21 14.23 6.00
CA LYS A 28 -10.14 13.22 7.06
C LYS A 28 -10.73 11.85 6.67
N LYS A 29 -11.62 11.83 5.68
CA LYS A 29 -12.21 10.59 5.14
C LYS A 29 -11.32 9.94 4.08
N GLN A 30 -10.21 10.56 3.71
CA GLN A 30 -9.30 10.03 2.74
C GLN A 30 -8.73 8.69 3.23
N HIS A 31 -8.87 7.66 2.41
CA HIS A 31 -8.29 6.35 2.70
C HIS A 31 -6.81 6.37 2.31
N ILE A 32 -5.94 6.14 3.28
CA ILE A 32 -4.49 6.12 3.10
C ILE A 32 -3.98 4.72 3.41
N GLU A 33 -3.23 4.15 2.48
CA GLU A 33 -2.53 2.89 2.68
C GLU A 33 -1.04 3.11 2.88
N THR A 34 -0.41 2.26 3.69
CA THR A 34 1.04 2.18 3.73
C THR A 34 1.52 1.00 2.89
N PRO A 35 2.65 1.12 2.18
CA PRO A 35 3.18 0.03 1.38
C PRO A 35 3.98 -0.95 2.26
N SER A 36 3.72 -2.25 2.15
CA SER A 36 4.43 -3.31 2.90
C SER A 36 5.95 -3.23 2.72
N TRP A 37 6.38 -2.93 1.51
CA TRP A 37 7.82 -2.79 1.19
C TRP A 37 8.50 -1.60 1.85
N GLY A 38 7.75 -0.65 2.41
CA GLY A 38 8.29 0.44 3.23
C GLY A 38 8.84 -0.05 4.57
N TYR A 39 8.41 -1.22 5.05
CA TYR A 39 8.84 -1.82 6.32
C TYR A 39 9.96 -2.84 6.16
N GLY A 40 10.22 -3.32 4.95
CA GLY A 40 11.30 -4.24 4.64
C GLY A 40 12.64 -3.53 4.44
N ASN A 41 13.64 -4.31 4.02
CA ASN A 41 14.92 -3.74 3.62
C ASN A 41 14.72 -2.74 2.48
N SER A 42 15.32 -1.57 2.61
CA SER A 42 15.22 -0.51 1.62
C SER A 42 16.62 -0.05 1.15
N GLY A 43 16.64 0.77 0.14
CA GLY A 43 17.90 1.24 -0.44
C GLY A 43 17.67 2.33 -1.46
N THR A 44 18.60 2.41 -2.38
CA THR A 44 18.52 3.25 -3.56
C THR A 44 17.99 2.46 -4.74
N ARG A 45 17.70 3.12 -5.86
CA ARG A 45 17.39 2.42 -7.12
C ARG A 45 18.53 1.53 -7.65
N PHE A 46 19.71 1.59 -7.04
CA PHE A 46 20.89 0.81 -7.44
C PHE A 46 21.08 -0.46 -6.60
N GLY A 47 20.48 -0.54 -5.42
CA GLY A 47 20.59 -1.70 -4.56
C GLY A 47 19.82 -1.54 -3.26
N VAL A 48 19.47 -2.67 -2.68
CA VAL A 48 18.82 -2.78 -1.38
C VAL A 48 19.89 -3.06 -0.34
N PHE A 49 19.85 -2.35 0.78
CA PHE A 49 20.76 -2.53 1.89
C PHE A 49 20.04 -3.22 3.05
N HIS A 50 20.73 -4.16 3.67
CA HIS A 50 20.21 -4.82 4.87
C HIS A 50 20.11 -3.80 6.01
N GLN A 51 18.94 -3.78 6.66
CA GLN A 51 18.66 -2.92 7.81
C GLN A 51 18.33 -3.78 9.01
N GLU A 52 18.99 -3.50 10.12
CA GLU A 52 18.67 -4.15 11.39
C GLU A 52 17.24 -3.77 11.80
N GLY A 53 16.44 -4.78 12.16
CA GLY A 53 15.03 -4.57 12.55
C GLY A 53 14.04 -4.43 11.41
N ALA A 54 14.48 -4.50 10.12
CA ALA A 54 13.54 -4.50 8.99
C ALA A 54 12.67 -5.76 8.99
N ALA A 55 11.39 -5.62 8.71
CA ALA A 55 10.46 -6.73 8.59
C ALA A 55 10.89 -7.72 7.49
N ARG A 56 10.80 -9.02 7.79
CA ARG A 56 11.34 -10.12 6.98
C ARG A 56 10.28 -10.86 6.16
N ASN A 57 9.01 -10.77 6.59
CA ASN A 57 7.88 -11.47 6.00
C ASN A 57 6.62 -10.60 6.07
N ALA A 58 5.52 -11.07 5.47
CA ALA A 58 4.26 -10.34 5.42
C ALA A 58 3.69 -10.04 6.81
N ALA A 59 3.74 -11.01 7.73
CA ALA A 59 3.20 -10.84 9.09
C ALA A 59 3.94 -9.73 9.86
N GLU A 60 5.28 -9.71 9.84
CA GLU A 60 6.07 -8.65 10.48
C GLU A 60 5.79 -7.26 9.86
N ARG A 61 5.53 -7.19 8.55
CA ARG A 61 5.14 -5.94 7.86
C ARG A 61 3.76 -5.46 8.29
N LEU A 62 2.82 -6.39 8.56
CA LEU A 62 1.52 -6.04 9.13
C LEU A 62 1.65 -5.46 10.54
N GLU A 63 2.52 -6.03 11.40
CA GLU A 63 2.79 -5.51 12.74
C GLU A 63 3.34 -4.06 12.71
N ASP A 64 4.28 -3.81 11.81
CA ASP A 64 4.84 -2.47 11.62
C ASP A 64 3.78 -1.49 11.10
N ALA A 65 2.96 -1.90 10.11
CA ALA A 65 1.87 -1.10 9.57
C ALA A 65 0.82 -0.79 10.65
N ALA A 66 0.45 -1.78 11.47
CA ALA A 66 -0.45 -1.60 12.61
C ALA A 66 0.11 -0.62 13.64
N THR A 67 1.43 -0.67 13.88
CA THR A 67 2.11 0.29 14.76
C THR A 67 2.00 1.71 14.19
N VAL A 68 2.24 1.91 12.90
CA VAL A 68 2.07 3.21 12.23
C VAL A 68 0.63 3.68 12.34
N HIS A 69 -0.35 2.82 12.05
CA HIS A 69 -1.77 3.16 12.17
C HIS A 69 -2.15 3.55 13.61
N LYS A 70 -1.69 2.78 14.60
CA LYS A 70 -1.95 3.05 16.03
C LYS A 70 -1.50 4.45 16.45
N TYR A 71 -0.35 4.93 15.97
CA TYR A 71 0.17 6.25 16.34
C TYR A 71 -0.34 7.40 15.48
N THR A 72 -0.73 7.14 14.24
CA THR A 72 -1.16 8.17 13.29
C THR A 72 -2.68 8.27 13.15
N GLY A 73 -3.38 7.15 13.26
CA GLY A 73 -4.83 7.05 13.05
C GLY A 73 -5.26 7.20 11.58
N VAL A 74 -4.32 7.23 10.61
CA VAL A 74 -4.63 7.62 9.22
C VAL A 74 -4.43 6.53 8.17
N SER A 75 -3.80 5.41 8.52
CA SER A 75 -3.46 4.34 7.57
C SER A 75 -4.03 2.99 7.99
N PRO A 76 -5.36 2.78 7.85
CA PRO A 76 -6.04 1.58 8.32
C PRO A 76 -5.76 0.33 7.48
N THR A 77 -5.09 0.46 6.35
CA THR A 77 -4.76 -0.65 5.45
C THR A 77 -3.30 -0.62 5.02
N VAL A 78 -2.82 -1.79 4.58
CA VAL A 78 -1.48 -1.97 4.01
C VAL A 78 -1.58 -2.60 2.63
N ALA A 79 -0.87 -2.02 1.67
CA ALA A 79 -0.74 -2.58 0.32
C ALA A 79 0.36 -3.64 0.31
N LEU A 80 0.07 -4.82 -0.21
CA LEU A 80 1.02 -5.92 -0.35
C LEU A 80 1.61 -5.96 -1.76
N HIS A 81 2.79 -6.56 -1.89
CA HIS A 81 3.49 -6.70 -3.17
C HIS A 81 3.91 -8.15 -3.41
N ILE A 82 3.38 -8.76 -4.45
CA ILE A 82 3.59 -10.16 -4.77
C ILE A 82 4.72 -10.28 -5.81
N PRO A 83 5.76 -11.10 -5.56
CA PRO A 83 5.85 -12.18 -4.56
C PRO A 83 6.53 -11.82 -3.23
N TRP A 84 6.85 -10.56 -2.96
CA TRP A 84 7.61 -10.20 -1.74
C TRP A 84 6.84 -10.45 -0.44
N ASP A 85 5.51 -10.42 -0.49
CA ASP A 85 4.61 -10.70 0.62
C ASP A 85 3.90 -12.05 0.49
N GLN A 86 4.43 -12.94 -0.36
CA GLN A 86 3.81 -14.25 -0.59
C GLN A 86 3.66 -15.04 0.70
N THR A 87 2.51 -15.69 0.86
CA THR A 87 2.19 -16.63 1.94
C THR A 87 1.40 -17.80 1.38
N ASP A 88 1.47 -18.94 2.07
CA ASP A 88 0.64 -20.12 1.75
C ASP A 88 -0.73 -20.08 2.48
N ASP A 89 -0.92 -19.11 3.39
CA ASP A 89 -2.13 -18.94 4.21
C ASP A 89 -2.65 -17.49 4.15
N TRP A 90 -3.40 -17.20 3.10
CA TRP A 90 -3.99 -15.87 2.91
C TRP A 90 -5.12 -15.58 3.88
N ASP A 91 -5.95 -16.60 4.21
CA ASP A 91 -7.02 -16.44 5.20
C ASP A 91 -6.45 -16.13 6.59
N GLY A 92 -5.42 -16.88 7.00
CA GLY A 92 -4.72 -16.62 8.26
C GLY A 92 -4.03 -15.26 8.30
N LEU A 93 -3.42 -14.81 7.20
CA LEU A 93 -2.81 -13.49 7.13
C LEU A 93 -3.85 -12.37 7.23
N GLN A 94 -5.00 -12.53 6.57
CA GLN A 94 -6.11 -11.57 6.63
C GLN A 94 -6.70 -11.50 8.05
N GLN A 95 -6.90 -12.66 8.70
CA GLN A 95 -7.37 -12.70 10.08
C GLN A 95 -6.37 -12.03 11.02
N TYR A 96 -5.08 -12.26 10.84
CA TYR A 96 -4.03 -11.63 11.63
C TYR A 96 -4.01 -10.11 11.48
N ALA A 97 -4.17 -9.60 10.25
CA ALA A 97 -4.31 -8.15 10.02
C ALA A 97 -5.49 -7.57 10.80
N ALA A 98 -6.66 -8.26 10.79
CA ALA A 98 -7.84 -7.83 11.53
C ALA A 98 -7.62 -7.83 13.04
N GLU A 99 -6.92 -8.82 13.59
CA GLU A 99 -6.52 -8.86 15.02
C GLU A 99 -5.61 -7.71 15.42
N LEU A 100 -4.76 -7.26 14.49
CA LEU A 100 -3.90 -6.07 14.67
C LEU A 100 -4.66 -4.74 14.50
N GLY A 101 -5.93 -4.77 14.08
CA GLY A 101 -6.78 -3.60 13.88
C GLY A 101 -6.52 -2.86 12.56
N ILE A 102 -5.96 -3.55 11.56
CA ILE A 102 -5.76 -3.04 10.19
C ILE A 102 -6.35 -4.01 9.17
N GLY A 103 -6.39 -3.60 7.91
CA GLY A 103 -6.79 -4.44 6.78
C GLY A 103 -5.68 -4.60 5.75
N ILE A 104 -5.83 -5.62 4.90
CA ILE A 104 -5.07 -5.73 3.66
C ILE A 104 -5.80 -4.91 2.61
N GLY A 105 -5.07 -4.03 1.93
CA GLY A 105 -5.59 -3.18 0.87
C GLY A 105 -5.13 -3.66 -0.50
N ALA A 106 -4.53 -2.80 -1.32
CA ALA A 106 -4.13 -3.16 -2.67
C ALA A 106 -3.13 -4.33 -2.72
N ILE A 107 -3.32 -5.23 -3.68
CA ILE A 107 -2.38 -6.29 -4.02
C ILE A 107 -1.64 -5.90 -5.29
N ASN A 108 -0.33 -5.71 -5.21
CA ASN A 108 0.49 -5.20 -6.30
C ASN A 108 1.28 -6.34 -6.96
N PRO A 109 1.02 -6.67 -8.24
CA PRO A 109 1.79 -7.66 -8.97
C PRO A 109 3.17 -7.13 -9.39
N ASN A 110 4.22 -7.93 -9.22
CA ASN A 110 5.54 -7.62 -9.75
C ASN A 110 5.67 -8.07 -11.21
N VAL A 111 5.27 -7.22 -12.13
CA VAL A 111 5.37 -7.46 -13.58
C VAL A 111 6.43 -6.56 -14.24
N PHE A 112 7.48 -6.18 -13.52
CA PHE A 112 8.48 -5.23 -14.03
C PHE A 112 9.93 -5.57 -13.67
N GLN A 113 10.20 -6.34 -12.61
CA GLN A 113 11.55 -6.52 -12.09
C GLN A 113 12.31 -7.67 -12.77
N ASP A 114 11.62 -8.74 -13.18
CA ASP A 114 12.23 -9.88 -13.82
C ASP A 114 12.82 -9.50 -15.20
N GLN A 115 13.92 -10.15 -15.58
CA GLN A 115 14.59 -9.95 -16.87
C GLN A 115 13.69 -10.24 -18.07
N ILE A 116 12.69 -11.11 -17.94
CA ILE A 116 11.72 -11.38 -19.01
C ILE A 116 10.94 -10.13 -19.39
N TYR A 117 10.76 -9.20 -18.47
CA TYR A 117 10.05 -7.93 -18.68
C TYR A 117 10.91 -6.80 -19.24
N LYS A 118 12.14 -7.08 -19.65
CA LYS A 118 13.07 -6.07 -20.20
C LYS A 118 12.47 -5.25 -21.35
N LEU A 119 11.62 -5.87 -22.17
CA LEU A 119 10.94 -5.21 -23.31
C LEU A 119 9.46 -4.91 -23.03
N GLY A 120 9.08 -4.85 -21.76
CA GLY A 120 7.71 -4.67 -21.30
C GLY A 120 7.08 -5.96 -20.76
N SER A 121 5.98 -5.85 -20.04
CA SER A 121 5.18 -6.97 -19.51
C SER A 121 3.96 -7.25 -20.37
N VAL A 122 2.83 -6.59 -20.12
CA VAL A 122 1.59 -6.75 -20.90
C VAL A 122 1.70 -6.19 -22.34
N CYS A 123 2.68 -5.34 -22.61
CA CYS A 123 2.98 -4.79 -23.92
C CYS A 123 4.23 -5.44 -24.56
N ASN A 124 4.75 -6.54 -24.01
CA ASN A 124 5.93 -7.22 -24.56
C ASN A 124 5.66 -7.72 -25.98
N PRO A 125 6.63 -7.62 -26.92
CA PRO A 125 6.50 -8.20 -28.25
C PRO A 125 6.21 -9.70 -28.22
N ASP A 126 6.78 -10.44 -27.27
CA ASP A 126 6.56 -11.87 -27.07
C ASP A 126 5.23 -12.14 -26.36
N SER A 127 4.36 -12.91 -27.02
CA SER A 127 3.04 -13.26 -26.49
C SER A 127 3.10 -14.15 -25.23
N SER A 128 4.13 -14.98 -25.10
CA SER A 128 4.30 -15.83 -23.91
C SER A 128 4.61 -15.00 -22.67
N ILE A 129 5.43 -13.94 -22.80
CA ILE A 129 5.74 -13.03 -21.71
C ILE A 129 4.52 -12.19 -21.33
N ARG A 130 3.73 -11.73 -22.33
CA ARG A 130 2.45 -11.07 -22.03
C ARG A 130 1.51 -11.99 -21.24
N ARG A 131 1.46 -13.27 -21.61
CA ARG A 131 0.62 -14.26 -20.92
C ARG A 131 1.10 -14.45 -19.48
N THR A 132 2.40 -14.63 -19.25
CA THR A 132 2.99 -14.74 -17.90
C THR A 132 2.62 -13.53 -17.02
N ALA A 133 2.71 -12.31 -17.56
CA ALA A 133 2.33 -11.11 -16.81
C ALA A 133 0.83 -11.11 -16.45
N ILE A 134 -0.04 -11.49 -17.39
CA ILE A 134 -1.48 -11.56 -17.17
C ILE A 134 -1.81 -12.64 -16.12
N ASP A 135 -1.19 -13.81 -16.19
CA ASP A 135 -1.43 -14.89 -15.24
C ASP A 135 -1.04 -14.47 -13.81
N HIS A 136 0.08 -13.76 -13.65
CA HIS A 136 0.47 -13.22 -12.34
C HIS A 136 -0.51 -12.13 -11.85
N MET A 137 -1.04 -11.30 -12.73
CA MET A 137 -2.09 -10.33 -12.35
C MET A 137 -3.39 -11.02 -11.92
N LEU A 138 -3.76 -12.13 -12.60
CA LEU A 138 -4.94 -12.91 -12.21
C LEU A 138 -4.73 -13.61 -10.86
N GLU A 139 -3.54 -14.14 -10.57
CA GLU A 139 -3.17 -14.64 -9.25
C GLU A 139 -3.39 -13.56 -8.16
N CYS A 140 -2.98 -12.32 -8.42
CA CYS A 140 -3.23 -11.22 -7.49
C CYS A 140 -4.72 -10.92 -7.30
N VAL A 141 -5.55 -11.06 -8.34
CA VAL A 141 -7.01 -10.95 -8.23
C VAL A 141 -7.60 -12.05 -7.36
N ASP A 142 -7.09 -13.29 -7.48
CA ASP A 142 -7.51 -14.39 -6.62
C ASP A 142 -7.16 -14.13 -5.15
N ILE A 143 -5.95 -13.59 -4.88
CA ILE A 143 -5.54 -13.16 -3.54
C ILE A 143 -6.48 -12.07 -3.00
N MET A 144 -6.82 -11.05 -3.81
CA MET A 144 -7.77 -10.00 -3.43
C MET A 144 -9.14 -10.58 -3.06
N SER A 145 -9.59 -11.61 -3.80
CA SER A 145 -10.86 -12.26 -3.50
C SER A 145 -10.86 -12.99 -2.14
N ILE A 146 -9.72 -13.55 -1.74
CA ILE A 146 -9.56 -14.23 -0.44
C ILE A 146 -9.45 -13.20 0.68
N THR A 147 -8.63 -12.19 0.51
CA THR A 147 -8.35 -11.17 1.55
C THR A 147 -9.44 -10.12 1.68
N GLY A 148 -10.37 -10.03 0.74
CA GLY A 148 -11.43 -9.02 0.73
C GLY A 148 -10.92 -7.60 0.44
N SER A 149 -9.77 -7.51 -0.25
CA SER A 149 -9.10 -6.23 -0.56
C SER A 149 -9.53 -5.64 -1.91
#